data_5ccf909feb8dd4a79812aaa2f946f929
#
_entry.id   5ccf909feb8dd4a79812aaa2f946f929
#
_cell.length_a   1.000
_cell.length_b   1.000
_cell.length_c   1.000
_cell.angle_alpha   90.00
_cell.angle_beta   90.00
_cell.angle_gamma   90.00
#
_symmetry.space_group_name_H-M   'P 1'
#
loop_
_entity.id
_entity.type
_entity.pdbx_description
1 polymer ?
#
loop_
_entity_poly.entity_id
_entity_poly.type
_entity_poly.pdbx_seq_one_letter_code
_entity_poly.pdbx_strand_id
1 'polypeptide(L)'
;TVCMARQTGNGAQAPFAPAPIEEVTAKIREAKPDAVFAPHVETSAGIILPDDYITALAEAAHEVGALMVLDCIASGCAWVDMKETGVDVLISAPQKGWSASPSAGLVMMSDRAVERLATTSSNSFAIDLKKWHAIMAAYENGGHAYHATMPTDALRGFRDTMLETKEFGFGKLCEAQWELGNAVRAMLADK
;
A
#
# COMPACT_ATOMS: atom_id res chain seq x y z
N THR A 1 -17.29 6.95 -6.16
CA THR A 1 -17.69 7.37 -4.80
C THR A 1 -16.44 7.64 -3.97
N VAL A 2 -16.43 8.72 -3.21
CA VAL A 2 -15.32 9.10 -2.32
C VAL A 2 -15.84 9.17 -0.89
N CYS A 3 -15.14 8.56 0.06
CA CYS A 3 -15.39 8.66 1.49
C CYS A 3 -14.29 9.52 2.11
N MET A 4 -14.64 10.71 2.53
CA MET A 4 -13.69 11.71 3.04
C MET A 4 -13.43 11.53 4.52
N ALA A 5 -12.16 11.70 4.94
CA ALA A 5 -11.82 11.88 6.35
C ALA A 5 -12.57 13.09 6.94
N ARG A 6 -12.84 13.04 8.24
CA ARG A 6 -13.62 14.05 8.96
C ARG A 6 -12.82 14.64 10.10
N GLN A 7 -12.98 15.93 10.28
CA GLN A 7 -12.46 16.64 11.44
C GLN A 7 -13.16 16.15 12.72
N THR A 8 -12.41 15.84 13.76
CA THR A 8 -12.92 15.25 15.02
C THR A 8 -13.28 16.30 16.09
N GLY A 9 -13.08 17.58 15.77
CA GLY A 9 -13.38 18.69 16.69
C GLY A 9 -13.57 20.00 15.95
N ASN A 10 -13.83 21.06 16.69
CA ASN A 10 -14.00 22.40 16.18
C ASN A 10 -12.68 23.17 16.28
N GLY A 11 -12.25 23.80 15.20
CA GLY A 11 -11.07 24.64 15.16
C GLY A 11 -10.11 24.28 14.03
N ALA A 12 -9.25 25.23 13.67
CA ALA A 12 -8.35 25.08 12.52
C ALA A 12 -7.31 23.97 12.65
N GLN A 13 -7.03 23.53 13.88
CA GLN A 13 -6.05 22.46 14.17
C GLN A 13 -6.69 21.20 14.73
N ALA A 14 -8.01 21.04 14.63
CA ALA A 14 -8.65 19.81 15.05
C ALA A 14 -8.18 18.63 14.20
N PRO A 15 -7.84 17.49 14.81
CA PRO A 15 -7.35 16.33 14.07
C PRO A 15 -8.44 15.75 13.16
N PHE A 16 -8.01 15.00 12.15
CA PHE A 16 -8.89 14.26 11.27
C PHE A 16 -8.88 12.77 11.61
N ALA A 17 -9.99 12.12 11.39
CA ALA A 17 -10.13 10.67 11.46
C ALA A 17 -10.66 10.14 10.11
N PRO A 18 -10.45 8.86 9.79
CA PRO A 18 -11.12 8.21 8.67
C PRO A 18 -12.64 8.35 8.80
N ALA A 19 -13.36 8.24 7.68
CA ALA A 19 -14.82 8.11 7.76
C ALA A 19 -15.19 6.88 8.61
N PRO A 20 -16.31 6.89 9.36
CA PRO A 20 -16.75 5.71 10.12
C PRO A 20 -16.82 4.48 9.22
N ILE A 21 -16.27 3.36 9.69
CA ILE A 21 -16.12 2.16 8.87
C ILE A 21 -17.48 1.62 8.38
N GLU A 22 -18.50 1.71 9.21
CA GLU A 22 -19.85 1.26 8.89
C GLU A 22 -20.45 2.03 7.69
N GLU A 23 -20.15 3.34 7.60
CA GLU A 23 -20.60 4.15 6.47
C GLU A 23 -19.83 3.79 5.18
N VAL A 24 -18.53 3.51 5.29
CA VAL A 24 -17.70 3.17 4.14
C VAL A 24 -18.11 1.80 3.60
N THR A 25 -18.26 0.80 4.45
CA THR A 25 -18.67 -0.55 4.06
C THR A 25 -20.09 -0.58 3.49
N ALA A 26 -21.01 0.21 4.06
CA ALA A 26 -22.36 0.37 3.48
C ALA A 26 -22.30 0.96 2.06
N LYS A 27 -21.45 1.98 1.83
CA LYS A 27 -21.28 2.57 0.49
C LYS A 27 -20.62 1.61 -0.51
N ILE A 28 -19.71 0.75 -0.07
CA ILE A 28 -19.11 -0.28 -0.92
C ILE A 28 -20.20 -1.26 -1.37
N ARG A 29 -21.05 -1.74 -0.45
CA ARG A 29 -22.16 -2.65 -0.75
C ARG A 29 -23.20 -2.05 -1.67
N GLU A 30 -23.49 -0.75 -1.51
CA GLU A 30 -24.42 0.00 -2.38
C GLU A 30 -23.83 0.20 -3.78
N ALA A 31 -22.60 0.71 -3.87
CA ALA A 31 -21.96 1.10 -5.12
C ALA A 31 -21.47 -0.08 -5.95
N LYS A 32 -21.16 -1.22 -5.32
CA LYS A 32 -20.59 -2.44 -5.93
C LYS A 32 -19.48 -2.13 -6.95
N PRO A 33 -18.41 -1.46 -6.52
CA PRO A 33 -17.32 -1.08 -7.41
C PRO A 33 -16.53 -2.31 -7.88
N ASP A 34 -15.69 -2.16 -8.92
CA ASP A 34 -14.71 -3.18 -9.30
C ASP A 34 -13.48 -3.19 -8.39
N ALA A 35 -13.16 -2.07 -7.78
CA ALA A 35 -12.05 -1.91 -6.85
C ALA A 35 -12.35 -0.85 -5.77
N VAL A 36 -11.84 -1.10 -4.56
CA VAL A 36 -11.83 -0.17 -3.43
C VAL A 36 -10.39 0.26 -3.21
N PHE A 37 -10.13 1.57 -3.18
CA PHE A 37 -8.82 2.15 -2.92
C PHE A 37 -8.83 2.85 -1.57
N ALA A 38 -7.77 2.62 -0.77
CA ALA A 38 -7.53 3.39 0.45
C ALA A 38 -6.04 3.69 0.59
N PRO A 39 -5.65 4.89 1.06
CA PRO A 39 -4.31 5.13 1.55
C PRO A 39 -4.16 4.49 2.94
N HIS A 40 -3.09 3.73 3.17
CA HIS A 40 -2.73 3.28 4.52
C HIS A 40 -2.34 4.48 5.38
N VAL A 41 -1.53 5.37 4.83
CA VAL A 41 -1.13 6.63 5.46
C VAL A 41 -1.55 7.81 4.59
N GLU A 42 -2.37 8.70 5.15
CA GLU A 42 -2.69 9.99 4.56
C GLU A 42 -1.85 11.08 5.22
N THR A 43 -0.82 11.53 4.51
CA THR A 43 0.23 12.41 5.06
C THR A 43 -0.24 13.81 5.39
N SER A 44 -1.17 14.38 4.62
CA SER A 44 -1.65 15.75 4.85
C SER A 44 -2.54 15.88 6.08
N ALA A 45 -3.26 14.82 6.45
CA ALA A 45 -4.10 14.77 7.63
C ALA A 45 -3.45 14.03 8.82
N GLY A 46 -2.30 13.36 8.60
CA GLY A 46 -1.61 12.62 9.64
C GLY A 46 -2.37 11.36 10.10
N ILE A 47 -3.07 10.70 9.18
CA ILE A 47 -3.87 9.50 9.46
C ILE A 47 -3.08 8.26 9.05
N ILE A 48 -3.08 7.24 9.91
CA ILE A 48 -2.73 5.87 9.56
C ILE A 48 -3.94 4.97 9.83
N LEU A 49 -4.32 4.14 8.86
CA LEU A 49 -5.43 3.20 9.03
C LEU A 49 -4.98 2.01 9.87
N PRO A 50 -5.70 1.62 10.93
CA PRO A 50 -5.41 0.39 11.66
C PRO A 50 -5.84 -0.85 10.85
N ASP A 51 -5.23 -2.00 11.17
CA ASP A 51 -5.44 -3.25 10.42
C ASP A 51 -6.90 -3.73 10.43
N ASP A 52 -7.62 -3.52 11.53
CA ASP A 52 -9.05 -3.86 11.63
C ASP A 52 -9.92 -3.04 10.66
N TYR A 53 -9.58 -1.78 10.46
CA TYR A 53 -10.24 -0.92 9.47
C TYR A 53 -9.96 -1.41 8.05
N ILE A 54 -8.70 -1.77 7.75
CA ILE A 54 -8.29 -2.30 6.45
C ILE A 54 -8.99 -3.63 6.18
N THR A 55 -9.03 -4.52 7.17
CA THR A 55 -9.73 -5.80 7.07
C THR A 55 -11.21 -5.63 6.76
N ALA A 56 -11.89 -4.72 7.46
CA ALA A 56 -13.31 -4.46 7.20
C ALA A 56 -13.56 -3.89 5.79
N LEU A 57 -12.64 -3.06 5.25
CA LEU A 57 -12.70 -2.62 3.85
C LEU A 57 -12.55 -3.78 2.89
N ALA A 58 -11.58 -4.67 3.13
CA ALA A 58 -11.32 -5.83 2.28
C ALA A 58 -12.52 -6.80 2.28
N GLU A 59 -13.07 -7.10 3.44
CA GLU A 59 -14.27 -7.94 3.57
C GLU A 59 -15.46 -7.38 2.77
N ALA A 60 -15.75 -6.08 2.95
CA ALA A 60 -16.84 -5.44 2.22
C ALA A 60 -16.58 -5.37 0.70
N ALA A 61 -15.33 -5.19 0.27
CA ALA A 61 -14.95 -5.27 -1.13
C ALA A 61 -15.18 -6.68 -1.69
N HIS A 62 -14.73 -7.69 -0.99
CA HIS A 62 -14.87 -9.10 -1.39
C HIS A 62 -16.34 -9.55 -1.47
N GLU A 63 -17.20 -9.11 -0.56
CA GLU A 63 -18.65 -9.38 -0.59
C GLU A 63 -19.31 -8.96 -1.92
N VAL A 64 -18.82 -7.88 -2.53
CA VAL A 64 -19.37 -7.37 -3.80
C VAL A 64 -18.54 -7.75 -5.03
N GLY A 65 -17.50 -8.58 -4.85
CA GLY A 65 -16.62 -9.04 -5.93
C GLY A 65 -15.53 -8.02 -6.33
N ALA A 66 -15.34 -6.95 -5.56
CA ALA A 66 -14.29 -5.95 -5.79
C ALA A 66 -12.91 -6.43 -5.31
N LEU A 67 -11.85 -5.79 -5.81
CA LEU A 67 -10.50 -5.89 -5.26
C LEU A 67 -10.27 -4.80 -4.21
N MET A 68 -9.57 -5.15 -3.11
CA MET A 68 -9.07 -4.17 -2.15
C MET A 68 -7.65 -3.74 -2.52
N VAL A 69 -7.46 -2.45 -2.80
CA VAL A 69 -6.19 -1.84 -3.18
C VAL A 69 -5.74 -0.90 -2.07
N LEU A 70 -4.59 -1.17 -1.48
CA LEU A 70 -4.02 -0.36 -0.39
C LEU A 70 -2.76 0.36 -0.86
N ASP A 71 -2.75 1.69 -0.71
CA ASP A 71 -1.57 2.51 -0.98
C ASP A 71 -0.71 2.62 0.30
N CYS A 72 0.40 1.88 0.31
CA CYS A 72 1.39 1.88 1.38
C CYS A 72 2.64 2.72 1.03
N ILE A 73 2.56 3.63 0.07
CA ILE A 73 3.73 4.45 -0.33
C ILE A 73 4.26 5.26 0.85
N ALA A 74 3.39 5.84 1.67
CA ALA A 74 3.79 6.67 2.81
C ALA A 74 3.85 5.91 4.15
N SER A 75 3.72 4.59 4.15
CA SER A 75 3.65 3.77 5.38
C SER A 75 4.97 3.67 6.14
N GLY A 76 6.08 4.02 5.51
CA GLY A 76 7.40 3.82 6.12
C GLY A 76 7.63 2.34 6.39
N CYS A 77 7.97 2.01 7.64
CA CYS A 77 8.18 0.63 8.11
C CYS A 77 6.98 0.10 8.93
N ALA A 78 5.81 0.72 8.84
CA ALA A 78 4.56 0.14 9.33
C ALA A 78 4.04 -0.86 8.28
N TRP A 79 4.47 -2.11 8.44
CA TRP A 79 4.16 -3.18 7.50
C TRP A 79 2.71 -3.63 7.61
N VAL A 80 2.08 -3.92 6.47
CA VAL A 80 0.74 -4.52 6.40
C VAL A 80 0.87 -5.95 5.88
N ASP A 81 0.33 -6.92 6.62
CA ASP A 81 0.22 -8.29 6.12
C ASP A 81 -1.01 -8.41 5.21
N MET A 82 -0.77 -8.62 3.92
CA MET A 82 -1.84 -8.73 2.92
C MET A 82 -2.76 -9.93 3.15
N LYS A 83 -2.22 -11.04 3.71
CA LYS A 83 -3.03 -12.25 3.94
C LYS A 83 -3.95 -12.08 5.14
N GLU A 84 -3.44 -11.48 6.20
CA GLU A 84 -4.21 -11.22 7.42
C GLU A 84 -5.28 -10.15 7.20
N THR A 85 -4.95 -9.08 6.47
CA THR A 85 -5.87 -7.96 6.21
C THR A 85 -6.79 -8.16 5.01
N GLY A 86 -6.53 -9.16 4.17
CA GLY A 86 -7.32 -9.41 2.96
C GLY A 86 -7.06 -8.43 1.81
N VAL A 87 -5.97 -7.66 1.86
CA VAL A 87 -5.60 -6.74 0.77
C VAL A 87 -5.23 -7.51 -0.48
N ASP A 88 -5.84 -7.17 -1.62
CA ASP A 88 -5.58 -7.83 -2.89
C ASP A 88 -4.41 -7.22 -3.66
N VAL A 89 -4.27 -5.90 -3.59
CA VAL A 89 -3.17 -5.17 -4.24
C VAL A 89 -2.59 -4.18 -3.24
N LEU A 90 -1.30 -4.28 -2.99
CA LEU A 90 -0.56 -3.33 -2.15
C LEU A 90 0.44 -2.57 -3.02
N ILE A 91 0.41 -1.25 -2.93
CA ILE A 91 1.29 -0.37 -3.69
C ILE A 91 2.33 0.26 -2.77
N SER A 92 3.59 0.26 -3.17
CA SER A 92 4.68 0.90 -2.45
C SER A 92 5.71 1.51 -3.40
N ALA A 93 6.75 2.12 -2.86
CA ALA A 93 7.82 2.75 -3.63
C ALA A 93 9.16 2.69 -2.89
N PRO A 94 10.29 2.55 -3.62
CA PRO A 94 11.63 2.40 -3.03
C PRO A 94 12.10 3.62 -2.21
N GLN A 95 11.73 4.83 -2.63
CA GLN A 95 12.24 6.09 -2.05
C GLN A 95 11.54 6.56 -0.77
N LYS A 96 10.65 5.77 -0.22
CA LYS A 96 9.92 6.05 1.03
C LYS A 96 10.48 5.18 2.15
N GLY A 97 9.71 4.31 2.73
CA GLY A 97 10.13 3.46 3.84
C GLY A 97 11.35 2.58 3.58
N TRP A 98 11.62 2.23 2.32
CA TRP A 98 12.79 1.44 1.94
C TRP A 98 14.10 2.22 1.86
N SER A 99 14.08 3.57 1.93
CA SER A 99 15.26 4.44 1.92
C SER A 99 16.20 4.25 0.69
N ALA A 100 15.63 3.82 -0.44
CA ALA A 100 16.37 3.65 -1.69
C ALA A 100 16.08 4.78 -2.68
N SER A 101 16.75 4.80 -3.82
CA SER A 101 16.45 5.75 -4.91
C SER A 101 15.12 5.39 -5.60
N PRO A 102 14.36 6.40 -6.09
CA PRO A 102 13.18 6.16 -6.91
C PRO A 102 13.57 5.38 -8.17
N SER A 103 12.96 4.21 -8.36
CA SER A 103 13.34 3.32 -9.47
C SER A 103 12.16 2.59 -10.11
N ALA A 104 11.11 2.30 -9.36
CA ALA A 104 9.96 1.55 -9.83
C ALA A 104 8.74 1.79 -8.94
N GLY A 105 7.55 1.56 -9.46
CA GLY A 105 6.37 1.30 -8.64
C GLY A 105 6.40 -0.15 -8.16
N LEU A 106 6.23 -0.36 -6.86
CA LEU A 106 6.16 -1.68 -6.27
C LEU A 106 4.69 -2.08 -6.15
N VAL A 107 4.31 -3.20 -6.77
CA VAL A 107 2.94 -3.70 -6.77
C VAL A 107 2.96 -5.16 -6.34
N MET A 108 2.45 -5.44 -5.15
CA MET A 108 2.24 -6.79 -4.65
C MET A 108 0.79 -7.20 -4.92
N MET A 109 0.57 -8.42 -5.39
CA MET A 109 -0.75 -8.92 -5.78
C MET A 109 -1.07 -10.23 -5.07
N SER A 110 -2.29 -10.36 -4.55
CA SER A 110 -2.85 -11.62 -4.09
C SER A 110 -3.15 -12.54 -5.28
N ASP A 111 -3.37 -13.83 -5.02
CA ASP A 111 -3.82 -14.78 -6.06
C ASP A 111 -5.10 -14.29 -6.74
N ARG A 112 -6.03 -13.74 -5.96
CA ARG A 112 -7.29 -13.14 -6.45
C ARG A 112 -7.02 -11.98 -7.43
N ALA A 113 -6.05 -11.11 -7.13
CA ALA A 113 -5.67 -10.02 -8.03
C ALA A 113 -5.02 -10.54 -9.31
N VAL A 114 -4.18 -11.56 -9.23
CA VAL A 114 -3.55 -12.21 -10.39
C VAL A 114 -4.60 -12.90 -11.27
N GLU A 115 -5.58 -13.57 -10.70
CA GLU A 115 -6.69 -14.16 -11.44
C GLU A 115 -7.51 -13.08 -12.19
N ARG A 116 -7.81 -11.96 -11.53
CA ARG A 116 -8.48 -10.83 -12.17
C ARG A 116 -7.62 -10.23 -13.29
N LEU A 117 -6.31 -10.09 -13.07
CA LEU A 117 -5.36 -9.59 -14.07
C LEU A 117 -5.38 -10.42 -15.36
N ALA A 118 -5.53 -11.75 -15.25
CA ALA A 118 -5.58 -12.64 -16.40
C ALA A 118 -6.75 -12.35 -17.35
N THR A 119 -7.86 -11.85 -16.82
CA THR A 119 -9.11 -11.55 -17.56
C THR A 119 -9.22 -10.10 -18.05
N THR A 120 -8.27 -9.24 -17.72
CA THR A 120 -8.27 -7.82 -18.08
C THR A 120 -7.25 -7.50 -19.16
N SER A 121 -7.34 -6.31 -19.72
CA SER A 121 -6.37 -5.77 -20.66
C SER A 121 -6.07 -4.30 -20.34
N SER A 122 -4.84 -3.87 -20.57
CA SER A 122 -4.43 -2.49 -20.42
C SER A 122 -4.16 -1.86 -21.79
N ASN A 123 -4.48 -0.59 -21.93
CA ASN A 123 -4.07 0.25 -23.06
C ASN A 123 -2.83 1.11 -22.72
N SER A 124 -2.27 0.96 -21.53
CA SER A 124 -1.06 1.66 -21.09
C SER A 124 0.17 0.82 -21.39
N PHE A 125 1.20 1.43 -21.95
CA PHE A 125 2.49 0.79 -22.12
C PHE A 125 3.22 0.64 -20.78
N ALA A 126 3.28 1.70 -19.99
CA ALA A 126 4.13 1.75 -18.80
C ALA A 126 3.57 0.98 -17.58
N ILE A 127 2.24 0.96 -17.42
CA ILE A 127 1.57 0.38 -16.25
C ILE A 127 0.70 -0.84 -16.59
N ASP A 128 1.04 -1.57 -17.67
CA ASP A 128 0.43 -2.86 -17.97
C ASP A 128 0.98 -3.93 -17.01
N LEU A 129 0.30 -4.14 -15.89
CA LEU A 129 0.70 -5.12 -14.88
C LEU A 129 0.77 -6.54 -15.43
N LYS A 130 -0.06 -6.90 -16.41
CA LYS A 130 -0.01 -8.21 -17.05
C LYS A 130 1.30 -8.45 -17.79
N LYS A 131 1.79 -7.43 -18.48
CA LYS A 131 3.10 -7.46 -19.14
C LYS A 131 4.23 -7.54 -18.13
N TRP A 132 4.22 -6.72 -17.10
CA TRP A 132 5.24 -6.73 -16.05
C TRP A 132 5.26 -8.05 -15.27
N HIS A 133 4.11 -8.61 -14.95
CA HIS A 133 4.00 -9.92 -14.31
C HIS A 133 4.62 -11.04 -15.19
N ALA A 134 4.33 -11.04 -16.49
CA ALA A 134 4.91 -12.02 -17.41
C ALA A 134 6.46 -11.90 -17.51
N ILE A 135 6.99 -10.68 -17.46
CA ILE A 135 8.44 -10.44 -17.48
C ILE A 135 9.09 -10.96 -16.19
N MET A 136 8.50 -10.65 -15.03
CA MET A 136 9.03 -11.14 -13.75
C MET A 136 9.00 -12.67 -13.67
N ALA A 137 7.91 -13.29 -14.10
CA ALA A 137 7.80 -14.75 -14.18
C ALA A 137 8.87 -15.37 -15.09
N ALA A 138 9.21 -14.74 -16.22
CA ALA A 138 10.27 -15.20 -17.10
C ALA A 138 11.64 -15.20 -16.38
N TYR A 139 11.97 -14.15 -15.63
CA TYR A 139 13.20 -14.08 -14.85
C TYR A 139 13.22 -15.08 -13.69
N GLU A 140 12.12 -15.26 -12.97
CA GLU A 140 12.00 -16.27 -11.90
C GLU A 140 12.21 -17.70 -12.40
N ASN A 141 11.82 -17.98 -13.63
CA ASN A 141 12.02 -19.27 -14.30
C ASN A 141 13.40 -19.41 -14.97
N GLY A 142 14.36 -18.50 -14.70
CA GLY A 142 15.72 -18.56 -15.22
C GLY A 142 15.88 -18.10 -16.68
N GLY A 143 14.82 -17.55 -17.27
CA GLY A 143 14.85 -16.92 -18.60
C GLY A 143 15.05 -15.42 -18.54
N HIS A 144 14.69 -14.75 -19.63
CA HIS A 144 14.63 -13.29 -19.69
C HIS A 144 13.50 -12.85 -20.60
N ALA A 145 13.00 -11.64 -20.36
CA ALA A 145 12.03 -10.96 -21.22
C ALA A 145 12.26 -9.45 -21.16
N TYR A 146 11.84 -8.75 -22.21
CA TYR A 146 12.01 -7.31 -22.30
C TYR A 146 10.68 -6.64 -22.65
N HIS A 147 10.38 -5.60 -21.91
CA HIS A 147 9.24 -4.69 -22.22
C HIS A 147 9.71 -3.25 -22.30
N ALA A 148 10.48 -2.79 -21.31
CA ALA A 148 11.05 -1.45 -21.25
C ALA A 148 12.39 -1.48 -20.49
N THR A 149 13.25 -0.52 -20.78
CA THR A 149 14.52 -0.36 -20.04
C THR A 149 14.25 0.11 -18.63
N MET A 150 14.79 -0.63 -17.67
CA MET A 150 14.67 -0.34 -16.25
C MET A 150 15.94 0.33 -15.72
N PRO A 151 15.84 1.18 -14.66
CA PRO A 151 16.97 1.82 -14.01
C PRO A 151 17.74 0.79 -13.14
N THR A 152 18.53 -0.07 -13.76
CA THR A 152 19.14 -1.27 -13.15
C THR A 152 20.04 -0.95 -11.96
N ASP A 153 20.79 0.16 -11.98
CA ASP A 153 21.62 0.57 -10.83
C ASP A 153 20.79 0.94 -9.61
N ALA A 154 19.69 1.65 -9.80
CA ALA A 154 18.78 2.00 -8.73
C ALA A 154 18.01 0.78 -8.20
N LEU A 155 17.65 -0.17 -9.08
CA LEU A 155 17.03 -1.45 -8.68
C LEU A 155 18.00 -2.32 -7.88
N ARG A 156 19.30 -2.34 -8.25
CA ARG A 156 20.32 -3.02 -7.46
C ARG A 156 20.46 -2.42 -6.07
N GLY A 157 20.54 -1.08 -5.98
CA GLY A 157 20.55 -0.39 -4.70
C GLY A 157 19.32 -0.69 -3.85
N PHE A 158 18.13 -0.73 -4.46
CA PHE A 158 16.91 -1.12 -3.76
C PHE A 158 16.95 -2.57 -3.26
N ARG A 159 17.43 -3.52 -4.07
CA ARG A 159 17.65 -4.90 -3.60
C ARG A 159 18.55 -4.94 -2.37
N ASP A 160 19.64 -4.17 -2.38
CA ASP A 160 20.61 -4.16 -1.28
C ASP A 160 19.95 -3.61 0.00
N THR A 161 19.15 -2.53 -0.07
CA THR A 161 18.39 -2.03 1.10
C THR A 161 17.33 -3.03 1.59
N MET A 162 16.69 -3.78 0.71
CA MET A 162 15.77 -4.86 1.12
C MET A 162 16.49 -5.98 1.89
N LEU A 163 17.70 -6.36 1.46
CA LEU A 163 18.51 -7.35 2.14
C LEU A 163 18.97 -6.86 3.52
N GLU A 164 19.43 -5.62 3.63
CA GLU A 164 19.77 -4.97 4.91
C GLU A 164 18.56 -4.93 5.85
N THR A 165 17.39 -4.54 5.34
CA THR A 165 16.14 -4.53 6.10
C THR A 165 15.77 -5.92 6.63
N LYS A 166 15.94 -6.94 5.79
CA LYS A 166 15.69 -8.34 6.16
C LYS A 166 16.65 -8.81 7.25
N GLU A 167 17.94 -8.47 7.15
CA GLU A 167 18.98 -8.82 8.13
C GLU A 167 18.73 -8.10 9.46
N PHE A 168 18.39 -6.82 9.43
CA PHE A 168 18.04 -6.05 10.64
C PHE A 168 16.79 -6.60 11.32
N GLY A 169 15.81 -7.03 10.56
CA GLY A 169 14.53 -7.58 10.97
C GLY A 169 13.36 -6.60 10.82
N PHE A 170 12.35 -7.01 10.06
CA PHE A 170 11.16 -6.19 9.77
C PHE A 170 10.42 -5.74 11.03
N GLY A 171 10.25 -6.63 12.01
CA GLY A 171 9.60 -6.29 13.29
C GLY A 171 10.36 -5.22 14.06
N LYS A 172 11.67 -5.38 14.20
CA LYS A 172 12.52 -4.39 14.87
C LYS A 172 12.49 -3.03 14.22
N LEU A 173 12.45 -3.00 12.88
CA LEU A 173 12.38 -1.75 12.15
C LEU A 173 11.04 -1.04 12.33
N CYS A 174 9.96 -1.81 12.38
CA CYS A 174 8.62 -1.30 12.70
C CYS A 174 8.58 -0.71 14.12
N GLU A 175 9.07 -1.44 15.11
CA GLU A 175 9.16 -0.97 16.50
C GLU A 175 9.96 0.33 16.60
N ALA A 176 11.15 0.39 15.99
CA ALA A 176 11.98 1.59 16.00
C ALA A 176 11.28 2.80 15.35
N GLN A 177 10.51 2.60 14.28
CA GLN A 177 9.74 3.67 13.67
C GLN A 177 8.64 4.19 14.60
N TRP A 178 7.92 3.30 15.31
CA TRP A 178 6.90 3.69 16.26
C TRP A 178 7.50 4.42 17.47
N GLU A 179 8.63 3.94 18.01
CA GLU A 179 9.35 4.59 19.09
C GLU A 179 9.79 6.01 18.73
N LEU A 180 10.42 6.17 17.54
CA LEU A 180 10.82 7.48 17.03
C LEU A 180 9.61 8.40 16.85
N GLY A 181 8.55 7.92 16.25
CA GLY A 181 7.32 8.69 16.02
C GLY A 181 6.68 9.14 17.32
N ASN A 182 6.63 8.27 18.34
CA ASN A 182 6.10 8.60 19.65
C ASN A 182 6.98 9.63 20.38
N ALA A 183 8.31 9.49 20.31
CA ALA A 183 9.25 10.44 20.91
C ALA A 183 9.11 11.84 20.30
N VAL A 184 8.98 11.93 18.97
CA VAL A 184 8.76 13.21 18.27
C VAL A 184 7.42 13.84 18.66
N ARG A 185 6.34 13.05 18.70
CA ARG A 185 5.01 13.57 19.13
C ARG A 185 5.04 14.08 20.57
N ALA A 186 5.68 13.38 21.50
CA ALA A 186 5.83 13.81 22.88
C ALA A 186 6.62 15.13 22.96
N MET A 187 7.74 15.22 22.27
CA MET A 187 8.56 16.45 22.22
C MET A 187 7.77 17.66 21.68
N LEU A 188 6.91 17.46 20.71
CA LEU A 188 6.08 18.54 20.13
C LEU A 188 4.90 18.93 21.04
N ALA A 189 4.34 17.98 21.78
CA ALA A 189 3.25 18.25 22.73
C ALA A 189 3.68 19.10 23.92
N ASP A 190 4.98 19.09 24.27
CA ASP A 190 5.56 19.89 25.38
C ASP A 190 5.83 21.35 24.98
N LYS A 191 5.54 21.78 23.75
CA LYS A 191 5.74 23.14 23.21
C LYS A 191 4.44 23.94 23.13
#